data_75af8f738014d912503171806a059680
#
_entry.id   75af8f738014d912503171806a059680
#
_cell.length_a   1.000
_cell.length_b   1.000
_cell.length_c   1.000
_cell.angle_alpha   90.00
_cell.angle_beta   90.00
_cell.angle_gamma   90.00
#
_symmetry.space_group_name_H-M   'P 1'
#
loop_
_entity.id
_entity.type
_entity.pdbx_description
1 polymer ?
#
loop_
_entity_poly.entity_id
_entity_poly.type
_entity_poly.pdbx_seq_one_letter_code
_entity_poly.pdbx_strand_id
1 'polypeptide(L)'
;MRSRWSRIAAVVSAVTVVIGMTACSGSGDSDELLVYNAQHESLTKEWIDAFTKETGIKVTYRQGGDTELGNQLVAEGDSSPADVFLTENSPAMAAVEKAGLFADLDQGTISQVPPQFRPATGKWTGVAARTTVFAYNKTKLTEAQLPTSIMDLEKPEWKGRWGAPPVKPDFQAIVAAMLQLTGEAATAQWLAGMKAGGQIFQDNIATLRAVNDGQVDGGVIYHYYWFRDQAETKEISNNTALHYFKNEDPGAFVSISGGGILNSSKKKDQAQKFLTFITSKAGQEVLENGTSFEYPVASGVPANKALIPLEQLQAPAVNPSDLDSQKVTDLMTKAGLL
;
A
#
# COMPACT_ATOMS: atom_id res chain seq x y z
N MET A 1 -41.13 40.98 67.96
CA MET A 1 -41.14 40.51 69.39
C MET A 1 -40.46 39.13 69.39
N ARG A 2 -39.33 39.07 70.09
CA ARG A 2 -38.75 37.94 70.89
C ARG A 2 -38.91 36.50 70.38
N SER A 3 -37.87 35.92 69.93
CA SER A 3 -36.82 35.11 70.65
C SER A 3 -37.24 33.66 70.92
N ARG A 4 -36.47 32.73 70.49
CA ARG A 4 -35.76 31.78 71.38
C ARG A 4 -34.87 30.82 70.60
N TRP A 5 -33.64 30.85 71.00
CA TRP A 5 -32.58 29.88 70.62
C TRP A 5 -32.85 28.52 71.28
N SER A 6 -32.58 27.47 70.57
CA SER A 6 -32.25 26.16 71.17
C SER A 6 -31.12 25.51 70.39
N ARG A 7 -30.00 25.36 71.08
CA ARG A 7 -28.82 24.69 70.62
C ARG A 7 -29.05 23.18 70.77
N ILE A 8 -28.85 22.44 69.70
CA ILE A 8 -28.67 20.97 69.77
C ILE A 8 -27.28 20.66 69.21
N ALA A 9 -26.41 20.17 70.07
CA ALA A 9 -25.12 19.66 69.72
C ALA A 9 -25.29 18.28 69.06
N ALA A 10 -24.84 18.15 67.80
CA ALA A 10 -24.75 16.84 67.12
C ALA A 10 -23.32 16.43 67.08
N VAL A 11 -23.04 15.28 67.68
CA VAL A 11 -21.78 14.58 67.66
C VAL A 11 -21.49 14.06 66.26
N VAL A 12 -20.47 14.56 65.62
CA VAL A 12 -19.99 14.05 64.32
C VAL A 12 -19.03 12.89 64.59
N SER A 13 -19.51 11.64 64.36
CA SER A 13 -18.66 10.47 64.28
C SER A 13 -18.02 10.45 62.91
N ALA A 14 -16.75 10.73 62.82
CA ALA A 14 -15.92 10.56 61.62
C ALA A 14 -15.70 9.08 61.33
N VAL A 15 -16.44 8.53 60.38
CA VAL A 15 -16.11 7.24 59.77
C VAL A 15 -15.14 7.50 58.64
N THR A 16 -13.88 7.20 58.87
CA THR A 16 -12.83 7.24 57.82
C THR A 16 -12.98 6.02 56.95
N VAL A 17 -13.67 6.18 55.80
CA VAL A 17 -13.65 5.16 54.72
C VAL A 17 -12.36 5.35 53.98
N VAL A 18 -11.41 4.45 54.20
CA VAL A 18 -10.23 4.30 53.35
C VAL A 18 -10.68 3.60 52.08
N ILE A 19 -11.01 4.39 51.07
CA ILE A 19 -11.14 3.87 49.70
C ILE A 19 -9.73 3.58 49.17
N GLY A 20 -9.33 2.32 49.22
CA GLY A 20 -8.16 1.83 48.54
C GLY A 20 -8.38 2.04 47.02
N MET A 21 -7.85 3.12 46.47
CA MET A 21 -7.64 3.24 45.02
C MET A 21 -6.55 2.26 44.65
N THR A 22 -6.93 1.03 44.31
CA THR A 22 -6.13 0.18 43.45
C THR A 22 -6.11 0.84 42.07
N ALA A 23 -5.15 1.74 41.88
CA ALA A 23 -4.76 2.17 40.56
C ALA A 23 -4.17 0.94 39.85
N CYS A 24 -5.01 0.21 39.14
CA CYS A 24 -4.54 -0.68 38.08
C CYS A 24 -3.99 0.23 36.96
N SER A 25 -2.77 0.72 37.13
CA SER A 25 -1.94 1.17 36.03
C SER A 25 -1.45 -0.09 35.31
N GLY A 26 -2.37 -0.75 34.65
CA GLY A 26 -2.02 -1.73 33.64
C GLY A 26 -1.65 -1.00 32.36
N SER A 27 -0.46 -0.41 32.30
CA SER A 27 0.27 -0.31 31.04
C SER A 27 0.75 -1.75 30.74
N GLY A 28 -0.18 -2.62 30.43
CA GLY A 28 0.13 -3.90 29.83
C GLY A 28 0.68 -3.59 28.46
N ASP A 29 1.98 -3.73 28.30
CA ASP A 29 2.61 -4.02 27.02
C ASP A 29 1.82 -5.21 26.48
N SER A 30 0.87 -4.96 25.55
CA SER A 30 0.05 -6.04 25.01
C SER A 30 1.03 -6.96 24.31
N ASP A 31 0.99 -8.25 24.63
CA ASP A 31 1.84 -9.28 24.00
C ASP A 31 1.50 -9.47 22.51
N GLU A 32 0.71 -8.58 21.95
CA GLU A 32 0.24 -8.56 20.56
C GLU A 32 1.14 -7.70 19.69
N LEU A 33 1.53 -8.21 18.53
CA LEU A 33 2.22 -7.42 17.51
C LEU A 33 1.33 -6.27 17.02
N LEU A 34 1.91 -5.09 16.87
CA LEU A 34 1.25 -3.94 16.25
C LEU A 34 1.80 -3.72 14.85
N VAL A 35 0.94 -3.87 13.85
CA VAL A 35 1.25 -3.59 12.45
C VAL A 35 0.70 -2.21 12.06
N TYR A 36 1.56 -1.33 11.56
CA TYR A 36 1.09 -0.18 10.78
C TYR A 36 0.83 -0.68 9.36
N ASN A 37 -0.44 -0.74 9.01
CA ASN A 37 -0.90 -1.40 7.79
C ASN A 37 -1.39 -0.41 6.74
N ALA A 38 -0.64 -0.26 5.68
CA ALA A 38 -1.08 0.44 4.48
C ALA A 38 -1.44 -0.54 3.34
N GLN A 39 -1.25 -1.84 3.54
CA GLN A 39 -1.73 -2.86 2.60
C GLN A 39 -3.26 -3.02 2.70
N HIS A 40 -3.90 -3.64 1.71
CA HIS A 40 -5.33 -3.93 1.73
C HIS A 40 -5.74 -4.65 3.01
N GLU A 41 -6.72 -4.07 3.70
CA GLU A 41 -7.16 -4.56 5.00
C GLU A 41 -7.63 -6.02 4.95
N SER A 42 -8.34 -6.41 3.88
CA SER A 42 -8.81 -7.78 3.68
C SER A 42 -7.66 -8.78 3.59
N LEU A 43 -6.65 -8.48 2.77
CA LEU A 43 -5.47 -9.33 2.61
C LEU A 43 -4.67 -9.44 3.92
N THR A 44 -4.47 -8.31 4.61
CA THR A 44 -3.76 -8.30 5.90
C THR A 44 -4.51 -9.13 6.95
N LYS A 45 -5.83 -9.06 6.99
CA LYS A 45 -6.63 -9.91 7.87
C LYS A 45 -6.47 -11.39 7.58
N GLU A 46 -6.49 -11.78 6.30
CA GLU A 46 -6.28 -13.19 5.91
C GLU A 46 -4.90 -13.68 6.37
N TRP A 47 -3.85 -12.88 6.21
CA TRP A 47 -2.51 -13.21 6.73
C TRP A 47 -2.47 -13.30 8.25
N ILE A 48 -3.08 -12.35 8.97
CA ILE A 48 -3.14 -12.33 10.44
C ILE A 48 -3.88 -13.56 10.96
N ASP A 49 -5.02 -13.89 10.39
CA ASP A 49 -5.84 -15.03 10.80
C ASP A 49 -5.07 -16.36 10.61
N ALA A 50 -4.45 -16.52 9.43
CA ALA A 50 -3.66 -17.70 9.14
C ALA A 50 -2.41 -17.81 10.05
N PHE A 51 -1.68 -16.71 10.25
CA PHE A 51 -0.52 -16.64 11.14
C PHE A 51 -0.88 -16.93 12.60
N THR A 52 -1.94 -16.30 13.10
CA THR A 52 -2.39 -16.50 14.48
C THR A 52 -2.86 -17.94 14.72
N LYS A 53 -3.52 -18.52 13.72
CA LYS A 53 -3.93 -19.94 13.78
C LYS A 53 -2.73 -20.88 13.85
N GLU A 54 -1.65 -20.60 13.13
CA GLU A 54 -0.46 -21.43 13.08
C GLU A 54 0.42 -21.28 14.32
N THR A 55 0.58 -20.04 14.78
CA THR A 55 1.62 -19.69 15.79
C THR A 55 1.08 -19.40 17.20
N GLY A 56 -0.21 -19.06 17.30
CA GLY A 56 -0.81 -18.53 18.53
C GLY A 56 -0.45 -17.07 18.83
N ILE A 57 0.42 -16.43 18.03
CA ILE A 57 0.80 -15.03 18.20
C ILE A 57 -0.31 -14.13 17.70
N LYS A 58 -0.77 -13.23 18.57
CA LYS A 58 -1.80 -12.25 18.20
C LYS A 58 -1.20 -11.06 17.51
N VAL A 59 -1.91 -10.53 16.52
CA VAL A 59 -1.53 -9.36 15.76
C VAL A 59 -2.69 -8.38 15.71
N THR A 60 -2.41 -7.14 16.05
CA THR A 60 -3.32 -6.01 15.84
C THR A 60 -2.75 -5.10 14.76
N TYR A 61 -3.59 -4.28 14.14
CA TYR A 61 -3.10 -3.36 13.12
C TYR A 61 -3.82 -2.01 13.21
N ARG A 62 -3.06 -0.98 12.79
CA ARG A 62 -3.59 0.36 12.50
C ARG A 62 -3.62 0.54 10.99
N GLN A 63 -4.82 0.71 10.42
CA GLN A 63 -5.00 0.98 9.00
C GLN A 63 -4.73 2.44 8.67
N GLY A 64 -4.03 2.70 7.56
CA GLY A 64 -3.77 4.02 6.98
C GLY A 64 -3.26 3.92 5.56
N GLY A 65 -2.93 5.05 4.94
CA GLY A 65 -2.32 5.06 3.60
C GLY A 65 -0.80 4.99 3.66
N ASP A 66 -0.16 4.55 2.56
CA ASP A 66 1.31 4.43 2.44
C ASP A 66 2.04 5.71 2.89
N THR A 67 1.67 6.84 2.30
CA THR A 67 2.31 8.14 2.59
C THR A 67 2.02 8.61 4.01
N GLU A 68 0.80 8.42 4.49
CA GLU A 68 0.37 8.81 5.84
C GLU A 68 1.20 8.06 6.89
N LEU A 69 1.16 6.72 6.84
CA LEU A 69 1.84 5.89 7.85
C LEU A 69 3.36 5.97 7.72
N GLY A 70 3.90 6.07 6.49
CA GLY A 70 5.33 6.28 6.27
C GLY A 70 5.82 7.58 6.90
N ASN A 71 5.13 8.70 6.67
CA ASN A 71 5.45 10.00 7.27
C ASN A 71 5.28 9.98 8.80
N GLN A 72 4.26 9.28 9.30
CA GLN A 72 4.07 9.11 10.73
C GLN A 72 5.25 8.37 11.36
N LEU A 73 5.69 7.25 10.78
CA LEU A 73 6.85 6.50 11.26
C LEU A 73 8.11 7.35 11.27
N VAL A 74 8.35 8.15 10.22
CA VAL A 74 9.49 9.07 10.18
C VAL A 74 9.39 10.13 11.30
N ALA A 75 8.21 10.64 11.58
CA ALA A 75 7.99 11.60 12.67
C ALA A 75 8.11 10.97 14.07
N GLU A 76 7.65 9.75 14.25
CA GLU A 76 7.75 9.00 15.52
C GLU A 76 9.19 8.53 15.82
N GLY A 77 9.97 8.21 14.77
CA GLY A 77 11.34 7.73 14.89
C GLY A 77 11.45 6.52 15.81
N ASP A 78 12.45 6.54 16.71
CA ASP A 78 12.69 5.45 17.67
C ASP A 78 11.59 5.32 18.75
N SER A 79 10.64 6.24 18.79
CA SER A 79 9.50 6.22 19.73
C SER A 79 8.25 5.58 19.12
N SER A 80 8.32 5.11 17.88
CA SER A 80 7.16 4.46 17.24
C SER A 80 6.72 3.23 18.02
N PRO A 81 5.41 3.07 18.28
CA PRO A 81 4.85 1.88 18.91
C PRO A 81 4.73 0.70 17.95
N ALA A 82 4.89 0.93 16.63
CA ALA A 82 4.72 -0.11 15.62
C ALA A 82 5.86 -1.14 15.68
N ASP A 83 5.51 -2.41 15.52
CA ASP A 83 6.47 -3.50 15.39
C ASP A 83 6.80 -3.78 13.92
N VAL A 84 5.78 -3.71 13.05
CA VAL A 84 5.88 -4.01 11.61
C VAL A 84 5.21 -2.89 10.81
N PHE A 85 5.80 -2.57 9.66
CA PHE A 85 5.17 -1.72 8.63
C PHE A 85 4.90 -2.55 7.39
N LEU A 86 3.64 -2.56 6.93
CA LEU A 86 3.21 -3.14 5.66
C LEU A 86 2.69 -2.05 4.74
N THR A 87 3.08 -2.10 3.47
CA THR A 87 2.66 -1.11 2.46
C THR A 87 2.04 -1.76 1.24
N GLU A 88 1.24 -1.00 0.51
CA GLU A 88 0.85 -1.34 -0.86
C GLU A 88 1.98 -1.06 -1.85
N ASN A 89 2.75 0.01 -1.64
CA ASN A 89 3.74 0.50 -2.60
C ASN A 89 5.10 0.77 -1.95
N SER A 90 6.16 0.53 -2.70
CA SER A 90 7.55 0.63 -2.23
C SER A 90 8.04 2.04 -1.88
N PRO A 91 7.56 3.18 -2.46
CA PRO A 91 8.09 4.49 -2.11
C PRO A 91 8.03 4.85 -0.62
N ALA A 92 6.99 4.40 0.10
CA ALA A 92 6.91 4.60 1.54
C ALA A 92 7.94 3.74 2.30
N MET A 93 8.18 2.51 1.84
CA MET A 93 9.25 1.65 2.40
C MET A 93 10.63 2.29 2.22
N ALA A 94 10.92 2.80 1.01
CA ALA A 94 12.18 3.50 0.72
C ALA A 94 12.38 4.74 1.62
N ALA A 95 11.33 5.51 1.89
CA ALA A 95 11.39 6.67 2.77
C ALA A 95 11.70 6.29 4.23
N VAL A 96 11.05 5.25 4.76
CA VAL A 96 11.28 4.75 6.13
C VAL A 96 12.67 4.09 6.24
N GLU A 97 13.12 3.38 5.21
CA GLU A 97 14.48 2.83 5.11
C GLU A 97 15.53 3.93 5.12
N LYS A 98 15.36 4.98 4.31
CA LYS A 98 16.27 6.15 4.24
C LYS A 98 16.36 6.88 5.57
N ALA A 99 15.30 6.88 6.37
CA ALA A 99 15.28 7.41 7.73
C ALA A 99 15.98 6.48 8.75
N GLY A 100 16.44 5.29 8.35
CA GLY A 100 17.17 4.34 9.21
C GLY A 100 16.28 3.60 10.22
N LEU A 101 14.98 3.53 9.98
CA LEU A 101 14.01 3.03 10.97
C LEU A 101 13.76 1.52 10.91
N PHE A 102 14.27 0.81 9.89
CA PHE A 102 14.11 -0.65 9.80
C PHE A 102 15.28 -1.41 10.41
N ALA A 103 14.95 -2.47 11.13
CA ALA A 103 15.88 -3.51 11.56
C ALA A 103 16.29 -4.40 10.36
N ASP A 104 17.37 -5.15 10.52
CA ASP A 104 17.76 -6.18 9.57
C ASP A 104 16.77 -7.35 9.61
N LEU A 105 16.42 -7.88 8.45
CA LEU A 105 15.64 -9.09 8.33
C LEU A 105 16.54 -10.32 8.35
N ASP A 106 16.03 -11.42 8.89
CA ASP A 106 16.72 -12.70 8.88
C ASP A 106 16.88 -13.25 7.45
N GLN A 107 18.00 -13.92 7.20
CA GLN A 107 18.26 -14.55 5.91
C GLN A 107 17.19 -15.57 5.52
N GLY A 108 16.56 -16.22 6.51
CA GLY A 108 15.43 -17.11 6.27
C GLY A 108 14.25 -16.42 5.58
N THR A 109 13.92 -15.20 5.98
CA THR A 109 12.87 -14.37 5.34
C THR A 109 13.32 -13.86 3.97
N ILE A 110 14.52 -13.26 3.93
CA ILE A 110 15.06 -12.64 2.71
C ILE A 110 15.17 -13.65 1.56
N SER A 111 15.59 -14.88 1.84
CA SER A 111 15.82 -15.92 0.81
C SER A 111 14.53 -16.47 0.19
N GLN A 112 13.37 -16.25 0.81
CA GLN A 112 12.09 -16.68 0.26
C GLN A 112 11.66 -15.83 -0.95
N VAL A 113 12.14 -14.57 -1.01
CA VAL A 113 11.74 -13.59 -2.04
C VAL A 113 12.88 -13.33 -3.00
N PRO A 114 12.71 -13.53 -4.32
CA PRO A 114 13.73 -13.25 -5.32
C PRO A 114 14.26 -11.81 -5.27
N PRO A 115 15.53 -11.57 -5.65
CA PRO A 115 16.17 -10.25 -5.54
C PRO A 115 15.43 -9.11 -6.26
N GLN A 116 14.73 -9.38 -7.35
CA GLN A 116 13.98 -8.36 -8.09
C GLN A 116 12.75 -7.83 -7.34
N PHE A 117 12.30 -8.51 -6.28
CA PHE A 117 11.14 -8.12 -5.48
C PHE A 117 11.51 -7.63 -4.07
N ARG A 118 12.76 -7.29 -3.83
CA ARG A 118 13.22 -6.77 -2.54
C ARG A 118 14.45 -5.87 -2.70
N PRO A 119 14.71 -4.96 -1.74
CA PRO A 119 15.94 -4.17 -1.76
C PRO A 119 17.17 -5.05 -1.48
N ALA A 120 18.31 -4.61 -1.98
CA ALA A 120 19.59 -5.28 -1.71
C ALA A 120 20.05 -5.12 -0.25
N THR A 121 19.49 -4.15 0.47
CA THR A 121 19.88 -3.79 1.84
C THR A 121 19.46 -4.81 2.90
N GLY A 122 18.44 -5.63 2.61
CA GLY A 122 17.89 -6.58 3.58
C GLY A 122 17.09 -5.94 4.73
N LYS A 123 16.75 -4.67 4.62
CA LYS A 123 15.99 -3.93 5.65
C LYS A 123 14.49 -4.16 5.58
N TRP A 124 13.98 -4.52 4.42
CA TRP A 124 12.60 -4.91 4.19
C TRP A 124 12.53 -5.89 3.01
N THR A 125 11.38 -6.47 2.78
CA THR A 125 11.17 -7.43 1.69
C THR A 125 9.83 -7.21 1.00
N GLY A 126 9.71 -7.64 -0.25
CA GLY A 126 8.43 -7.72 -0.92
C GLY A 126 7.52 -8.75 -0.26
N VAL A 127 6.22 -8.44 -0.21
CA VAL A 127 5.18 -9.33 0.32
C VAL A 127 4.09 -9.64 -0.70
N ALA A 128 3.90 -8.75 -1.68
CA ALA A 128 3.00 -8.91 -2.81
C ALA A 128 3.47 -8.01 -3.97
N ALA A 129 2.92 -8.21 -5.17
CA ALA A 129 3.18 -7.32 -6.29
C ALA A 129 1.91 -7.02 -7.08
N ARG A 130 1.93 -5.91 -7.83
CA ARG A 130 0.85 -5.47 -8.70
C ARG A 130 1.41 -4.82 -9.96
N THR A 131 0.71 -4.96 -11.07
CA THR A 131 1.17 -4.36 -12.33
C THR A 131 0.29 -3.20 -12.76
N THR A 132 0.92 -2.18 -13.29
CA THR A 132 0.26 -1.09 -13.99
C THR A 132 -0.42 -1.63 -15.24
N VAL A 133 -1.60 -1.10 -15.54
CA VAL A 133 -2.35 -1.40 -16.76
C VAL A 133 -3.01 -0.15 -17.29
N PHE A 134 -3.32 -0.15 -18.57
CA PHE A 134 -4.25 0.79 -19.19
C PHE A 134 -5.61 0.07 -19.35
N ALA A 135 -6.54 0.36 -18.43
CA ALA A 135 -7.91 -0.10 -18.60
C ALA A 135 -8.56 0.71 -19.73
N TYR A 136 -9.17 0.04 -20.70
CA TYR A 136 -9.79 0.72 -21.85
C TYR A 136 -11.22 0.27 -22.11
N ASN A 137 -12.03 1.15 -22.67
CA ASN A 137 -13.40 0.85 -23.05
C ASN A 137 -13.42 0.14 -24.42
N LYS A 138 -13.87 -1.12 -24.43
CA LYS A 138 -13.94 -2.00 -25.64
C LYS A 138 -14.85 -1.48 -26.74
N THR A 139 -15.78 -0.57 -26.42
CA THR A 139 -16.69 0.01 -27.41
C THR A 139 -16.10 1.25 -28.08
N LYS A 140 -15.02 1.81 -27.51
CA LYS A 140 -14.37 3.03 -27.99
C LYS A 140 -13.00 2.81 -28.62
N LEU A 141 -12.28 1.79 -28.17
CA LEU A 141 -10.94 1.46 -28.64
C LEU A 141 -10.86 0.01 -29.08
N THR A 142 -10.23 -0.21 -30.22
CA THR A 142 -9.73 -1.52 -30.65
C THR A 142 -8.29 -1.72 -30.17
N GLU A 143 -7.82 -2.96 -30.12
CA GLU A 143 -6.43 -3.27 -29.72
C GLU A 143 -5.38 -2.52 -30.55
N ALA A 144 -5.63 -2.30 -31.84
CA ALA A 144 -4.71 -1.57 -32.73
C ALA A 144 -4.62 -0.06 -32.42
N GLN A 145 -5.53 0.47 -31.61
CA GLN A 145 -5.58 1.89 -31.23
C GLN A 145 -5.02 2.14 -29.83
N LEU A 146 -4.60 1.08 -29.11
CA LEU A 146 -4.07 1.20 -27.75
C LEU A 146 -2.66 1.84 -27.76
N PRO A 147 -2.29 2.55 -26.68
CA PRO A 147 -0.97 3.14 -26.59
C PRO A 147 0.10 2.05 -26.52
N THR A 148 1.20 2.19 -27.24
CA THR A 148 2.32 1.25 -27.20
C THR A 148 3.17 1.47 -25.96
N SER A 149 3.23 2.71 -25.49
CA SER A 149 3.94 3.15 -24.29
C SER A 149 3.03 4.02 -23.41
N ILE A 150 3.23 3.96 -22.10
CA ILE A 150 2.59 4.92 -21.19
C ILE A 150 2.98 6.35 -21.53
N MET A 151 4.17 6.55 -22.09
CA MET A 151 4.65 7.86 -22.54
C MET A 151 3.85 8.43 -23.71
N ASP A 152 3.15 7.60 -24.47
CA ASP A 152 2.28 8.07 -25.55
C ASP A 152 1.08 8.89 -25.07
N LEU A 153 0.68 8.70 -23.81
CA LEU A 153 -0.51 9.34 -23.23
C LEU A 153 -0.38 10.87 -23.09
N GLU A 154 0.83 11.44 -23.20
CA GLU A 154 1.04 12.89 -23.26
C GLU A 154 0.76 13.49 -24.67
N LYS A 155 0.70 12.65 -25.70
CA LYS A 155 0.55 13.07 -27.09
C LYS A 155 -0.83 13.67 -27.38
N PRO A 156 -0.94 14.56 -28.39
CA PRO A 156 -2.20 15.25 -28.73
C PRO A 156 -3.38 14.32 -29.01
N GLU A 157 -3.12 13.15 -29.60
CA GLU A 157 -4.17 12.16 -29.92
C GLU A 157 -4.85 11.56 -28.69
N TRP A 158 -4.21 11.65 -27.51
CA TRP A 158 -4.77 11.17 -26.24
C TRP A 158 -5.44 12.27 -25.42
N LYS A 159 -5.42 13.51 -25.89
CA LYS A 159 -6.00 14.64 -25.14
C LYS A 159 -7.51 14.44 -24.90
N GLY A 160 -7.92 14.48 -23.64
CA GLY A 160 -9.30 14.29 -23.20
C GLY A 160 -9.80 12.85 -23.22
N ARG A 161 -8.96 11.90 -23.64
CA ARG A 161 -9.37 10.50 -23.87
C ARG A 161 -8.96 9.54 -22.75
N TRP A 162 -8.14 9.96 -21.81
CA TRP A 162 -7.67 9.12 -20.71
C TRP A 162 -7.64 9.86 -19.38
N GLY A 163 -7.50 9.10 -18.28
CA GLY A 163 -7.35 9.70 -16.97
C GLY A 163 -6.67 8.79 -15.96
N ALA A 164 -6.39 9.35 -14.78
CA ALA A 164 -5.76 8.65 -13.65
C ALA A 164 -6.01 9.40 -12.34
N PRO A 165 -5.72 8.78 -11.17
CA PRO A 165 -5.90 9.37 -9.84
C PRO A 165 -4.57 9.90 -9.24
N PRO A 166 -4.05 11.08 -9.60
CA PRO A 166 -2.72 11.53 -9.22
C PRO A 166 -2.51 11.67 -7.71
N VAL A 167 -3.56 11.91 -6.94
CA VAL A 167 -3.49 12.04 -5.48
C VAL A 167 -3.28 10.70 -4.76
N LYS A 168 -3.36 9.56 -5.46
CA LYS A 168 -3.24 8.24 -4.85
C LYS A 168 -1.81 7.70 -4.87
N PRO A 169 -1.39 7.01 -3.79
CA PRO A 169 -0.07 6.40 -3.70
C PRO A 169 0.27 5.47 -4.88
N ASP A 170 -0.71 4.73 -5.39
CA ASP A 170 -0.56 3.85 -6.56
C ASP A 170 -0.04 4.60 -7.77
N PHE A 171 -0.67 5.73 -8.12
CA PHE A 171 -0.24 6.53 -9.24
C PHE A 171 1.11 7.21 -8.99
N GLN A 172 1.36 7.64 -7.75
CA GLN A 172 2.65 8.22 -7.35
C GLN A 172 3.78 7.19 -7.46
N ALA A 173 3.51 5.92 -7.15
CA ALA A 173 4.49 4.84 -7.35
C ALA A 173 4.79 4.59 -8.84
N ILE A 174 3.79 4.67 -9.72
CA ILE A 174 3.99 4.60 -11.17
C ILE A 174 4.89 5.76 -11.64
N VAL A 175 4.61 6.99 -11.18
CA VAL A 175 5.43 8.16 -11.51
C VAL A 175 6.86 8.03 -10.95
N ALA A 176 7.03 7.43 -9.76
CA ALA A 176 8.36 7.17 -9.19
C ALA A 176 9.17 6.20 -10.07
N ALA A 177 8.53 5.15 -10.58
CA ALA A 177 9.17 4.24 -11.53
C ALA A 177 9.49 4.94 -12.86
N MET A 178 8.59 5.76 -13.39
CA MET A 178 8.87 6.57 -14.58
C MET A 178 10.08 7.48 -14.36
N LEU A 179 10.17 8.14 -13.21
CA LEU A 179 11.30 9.01 -12.86
C LEU A 179 12.62 8.25 -12.87
N GLN A 180 12.66 7.05 -12.30
CA GLN A 180 13.85 6.20 -12.30
C GLN A 180 14.24 5.73 -13.72
N LEU A 181 13.24 5.36 -14.54
CA LEU A 181 13.45 4.75 -15.86
C LEU A 181 13.73 5.80 -16.95
N THR A 182 13.07 6.95 -16.90
CA THR A 182 13.12 7.94 -17.99
C THR A 182 13.84 9.25 -17.61
N GLY A 183 14.06 9.46 -16.31
CA GLY A 183 14.68 10.67 -15.77
C GLY A 183 13.69 11.81 -15.57
N GLU A 184 14.17 12.86 -14.87
CA GLU A 184 13.35 13.98 -14.40
C GLU A 184 12.69 14.77 -15.56
N ALA A 185 13.44 15.06 -16.61
CA ALA A 185 12.96 15.89 -17.71
C ALA A 185 11.78 15.24 -18.45
N ALA A 186 11.89 13.95 -18.80
CA ALA A 186 10.84 13.22 -19.50
C ALA A 186 9.61 13.01 -18.60
N THR A 187 9.82 12.69 -17.31
CA THR A 187 8.73 12.56 -16.35
C THR A 187 7.99 13.88 -16.15
N ALA A 188 8.71 15.00 -16.01
CA ALA A 188 8.09 16.32 -15.87
C ALA A 188 7.29 16.72 -17.11
N GLN A 189 7.79 16.42 -18.30
CA GLN A 189 7.08 16.63 -19.55
C GLN A 189 5.79 15.81 -19.60
N TRP A 190 5.86 14.52 -19.28
CA TRP A 190 4.70 13.63 -19.25
C TRP A 190 3.63 14.10 -18.25
N LEU A 191 4.03 14.53 -17.04
CA LEU A 191 3.13 15.10 -16.05
C LEU A 191 2.45 16.39 -16.53
N ALA A 192 3.18 17.26 -17.24
CA ALA A 192 2.63 18.44 -17.88
C ALA A 192 1.60 18.06 -18.98
N GLY A 193 1.90 17.04 -19.77
CA GLY A 193 0.99 16.47 -20.77
C GLY A 193 -0.29 15.91 -20.12
N MET A 194 -0.14 15.18 -19.02
CA MET A 194 -1.29 14.71 -18.23
C MET A 194 -2.15 15.88 -17.73
N LYS A 195 -1.53 16.93 -17.16
CA LYS A 195 -2.26 18.13 -16.70
C LYS A 195 -3.03 18.83 -17.82
N ALA A 196 -2.44 18.88 -19.00
CA ALA A 196 -3.01 19.55 -20.16
C ALA A 196 -4.08 18.72 -20.88
N GLY A 197 -4.01 17.39 -20.81
CA GLY A 197 -4.81 16.50 -21.63
C GLY A 197 -5.48 15.32 -20.94
N GLY A 198 -5.01 14.91 -19.77
CA GLY A 198 -5.61 13.83 -18.98
C GLY A 198 -6.76 14.31 -18.11
N GLN A 199 -7.66 13.40 -17.73
CA GLN A 199 -8.70 13.67 -16.73
C GLN A 199 -8.22 13.18 -15.35
N ILE A 200 -8.52 13.97 -14.32
CA ILE A 200 -8.14 13.69 -12.95
C ILE A 200 -9.32 13.07 -12.22
N PHE A 201 -9.12 11.87 -11.66
CA PHE A 201 -10.11 11.16 -10.87
C PHE A 201 -9.67 11.07 -9.41
N GLN A 202 -10.63 10.80 -8.52
CA GLN A 202 -10.40 10.72 -7.08
C GLN A 202 -9.59 9.48 -6.70
N ASP A 203 -9.84 8.34 -7.36
CA ASP A 203 -9.20 7.06 -7.08
C ASP A 203 -9.27 6.11 -8.29
N ASN A 204 -8.66 4.92 -8.15
CA ASN A 204 -8.65 3.92 -9.23
C ASN A 204 -10.03 3.37 -9.56
N ILE A 205 -10.93 3.25 -8.58
CA ILE A 205 -12.31 2.79 -8.77
C ILE A 205 -13.09 3.83 -9.60
N ALA A 206 -12.97 5.12 -9.26
CA ALA A 206 -13.57 6.21 -10.03
C ALA A 206 -13.00 6.27 -11.45
N THR A 207 -11.68 6.03 -11.62
CA THR A 207 -11.05 5.96 -12.95
C THR A 207 -11.62 4.81 -13.76
N LEU A 208 -11.69 3.60 -13.22
CA LEU A 208 -12.22 2.42 -13.89
C LEU A 208 -13.70 2.60 -14.26
N ARG A 209 -14.51 3.17 -13.36
CA ARG A 209 -15.92 3.50 -13.62
C ARG A 209 -16.06 4.49 -14.77
N ALA A 210 -15.25 5.54 -14.79
CA ALA A 210 -15.28 6.54 -15.87
C ALA A 210 -14.93 5.93 -17.24
N VAL A 211 -13.98 4.98 -17.27
CA VAL A 211 -13.67 4.21 -18.48
C VAL A 211 -14.85 3.33 -18.87
N ASN A 212 -15.44 2.59 -17.93
CA ASN A 212 -16.59 1.71 -18.16
C ASN A 212 -17.79 2.47 -18.74
N ASP A 213 -18.07 3.65 -18.19
CA ASP A 213 -19.18 4.51 -18.58
C ASP A 213 -18.90 5.31 -19.86
N GLY A 214 -17.67 5.20 -20.40
CA GLY A 214 -17.25 5.88 -21.61
C GLY A 214 -17.06 7.40 -21.47
N GLN A 215 -16.81 7.89 -20.26
CA GLN A 215 -16.43 9.29 -20.03
C GLN A 215 -15.04 9.58 -20.57
N VAL A 216 -14.14 8.58 -20.47
CA VAL A 216 -12.83 8.53 -21.12
C VAL A 216 -12.69 7.21 -21.86
N ASP A 217 -11.77 7.16 -22.83
CA ASP A 217 -11.53 5.94 -23.60
C ASP A 217 -10.65 4.94 -22.83
N GLY A 218 -9.81 5.43 -21.90
CA GLY A 218 -8.98 4.59 -21.06
C GLY A 218 -8.49 5.28 -19.79
N GLY A 219 -7.84 4.51 -18.91
CA GLY A 219 -7.29 5.01 -17.65
C GLY A 219 -6.13 4.17 -17.13
N VAL A 220 -5.18 4.84 -16.49
CA VAL A 220 -4.03 4.19 -15.85
C VAL A 220 -4.41 3.82 -14.42
N ILE A 221 -4.40 2.53 -14.13
CA ILE A 221 -4.71 1.94 -12.82
C ILE A 221 -3.81 0.72 -12.55
N TYR A 222 -3.93 0.10 -11.39
CA TYR A 222 -3.41 -1.25 -11.18
C TYR A 222 -4.46 -2.31 -11.57
N HIS A 223 -3.98 -3.46 -12.05
CA HIS A 223 -4.77 -4.55 -12.61
C HIS A 223 -5.83 -5.12 -11.66
N TYR A 224 -5.52 -5.24 -10.37
CA TYR A 224 -6.37 -5.93 -9.40
C TYR A 224 -7.74 -5.24 -9.19
N TYR A 225 -7.86 -3.92 -9.40
CA TYR A 225 -9.14 -3.23 -9.33
C TYR A 225 -10.14 -3.79 -10.35
N TRP A 226 -9.66 -4.08 -11.56
CA TRP A 226 -10.47 -4.68 -12.61
C TRP A 226 -10.84 -6.13 -12.29
N PHE A 227 -9.88 -6.95 -11.84
CA PHE A 227 -10.12 -8.36 -11.52
C PHE A 227 -11.08 -8.53 -10.35
N ARG A 228 -10.96 -7.69 -9.33
CA ARG A 228 -11.88 -7.70 -8.18
C ARG A 228 -13.31 -7.40 -8.62
N ASP A 229 -13.54 -6.32 -9.37
CA ASP A 229 -14.88 -6.01 -9.86
C ASP A 229 -15.41 -7.09 -10.82
N GLN A 230 -14.57 -7.67 -11.69
CA GLN A 230 -14.96 -8.78 -12.56
C GLN A 230 -15.37 -10.04 -11.79
N ALA A 231 -14.77 -10.29 -10.64
CA ALA A 231 -15.11 -11.43 -9.79
C ALA A 231 -16.36 -11.18 -8.95
N GLU A 232 -16.61 -9.92 -8.54
CA GLU A 232 -17.68 -9.56 -7.62
C GLU A 232 -18.97 -9.12 -8.35
N THR A 233 -18.94 -7.98 -9.03
CA THR A 233 -20.17 -7.31 -9.54
C THR A 233 -20.17 -7.05 -11.02
N LYS A 234 -19.02 -6.78 -11.61
CA LYS A 234 -18.82 -6.27 -12.98
C LYS A 234 -19.43 -4.89 -13.25
N GLU A 235 -19.86 -4.18 -12.21
CA GLU A 235 -20.59 -2.91 -12.36
C GLU A 235 -19.74 -1.81 -12.98
N ILE A 236 -18.43 -1.81 -12.70
CA ILE A 236 -17.52 -0.76 -13.15
C ILE A 236 -16.50 -1.26 -14.18
N SER A 237 -16.61 -2.50 -14.65
CA SER A 237 -15.64 -3.09 -15.57
C SER A 237 -16.24 -3.88 -16.74
N ASN A 238 -17.57 -3.97 -16.85
CA ASN A 238 -18.24 -4.79 -17.86
C ASN A 238 -17.91 -4.39 -19.31
N ASN A 239 -17.76 -3.11 -19.57
CA ASN A 239 -17.44 -2.56 -20.90
C ASN A 239 -15.93 -2.40 -21.13
N THR A 240 -15.09 -2.83 -20.20
CA THR A 240 -13.65 -2.58 -20.21
C THR A 240 -12.84 -3.84 -20.45
N ALA A 241 -11.59 -3.65 -20.84
CA ALA A 241 -10.55 -4.66 -20.85
C ALA A 241 -9.21 -4.03 -20.39
N LEU A 242 -8.23 -4.87 -20.12
CA LEU A 242 -6.91 -4.43 -19.69
C LEU A 242 -5.91 -4.53 -20.84
N HIS A 243 -5.17 -3.47 -21.04
CA HIS A 243 -3.98 -3.44 -21.88
C HIS A 243 -2.75 -3.44 -20.97
N TYR A 244 -1.88 -4.42 -21.16
CA TYR A 244 -0.59 -4.55 -20.48
C TYR A 244 0.50 -4.00 -21.39
N PHE A 245 1.17 -2.96 -20.96
CA PHE A 245 2.38 -2.49 -21.63
C PHE A 245 3.45 -3.61 -21.62
N LYS A 246 4.36 -3.59 -22.56
CA LYS A 246 5.36 -4.66 -22.78
C LYS A 246 6.74 -4.07 -23.03
N ASN A 247 7.74 -4.96 -23.20
CA ASN A 247 9.09 -4.61 -23.61
C ASN A 247 9.78 -3.60 -22.67
N GLU A 248 9.64 -3.79 -21.36
CA GLU A 248 10.26 -2.95 -20.34
C GLU A 248 9.80 -1.48 -20.40
N ASP A 249 8.62 -1.23 -21.02
CA ASP A 249 8.01 0.10 -21.01
C ASP A 249 7.77 0.56 -19.56
N PRO A 250 7.93 1.85 -19.24
CA PRO A 250 7.60 2.37 -17.89
C PRO A 250 6.17 2.04 -17.45
N GLY A 251 5.24 1.90 -18.39
CA GLY A 251 3.86 1.46 -18.14
C GLY A 251 3.72 -0.04 -17.83
N ALA A 252 4.77 -0.86 -18.04
CA ALA A 252 4.80 -2.25 -17.60
C ALA A 252 5.31 -2.39 -16.14
N PHE A 253 5.43 -1.31 -15.42
CA PHE A 253 5.92 -1.28 -14.04
C PHE A 253 5.14 -2.24 -13.13
N VAL A 254 5.90 -3.06 -12.41
CA VAL A 254 5.41 -3.92 -11.33
C VAL A 254 5.79 -3.29 -10.00
N SER A 255 4.80 -2.74 -9.32
CA SER A 255 4.95 -2.21 -7.96
C SER A 255 4.99 -3.34 -6.95
N ILE A 256 5.78 -3.15 -5.89
CA ILE A 256 5.99 -4.14 -4.84
C ILE A 256 5.43 -3.59 -3.52
N SER A 257 4.57 -4.38 -2.90
CA SER A 257 4.19 -4.21 -1.50
C SER A 257 5.36 -4.60 -0.61
N GLY A 258 5.64 -3.79 0.38
CA GLY A 258 6.75 -4.03 1.29
C GLY A 258 6.32 -4.44 2.69
N GLY A 259 7.18 -5.20 3.36
CA GLY A 259 7.09 -5.51 4.79
C GLY A 259 8.45 -5.33 5.48
N GLY A 260 8.48 -4.56 6.56
CA GLY A 260 9.69 -4.28 7.34
C GLY A 260 9.43 -4.24 8.83
N ILE A 261 10.45 -4.55 9.63
CA ILE A 261 10.41 -4.54 11.10
C ILE A 261 11.01 -3.23 11.60
N LEU A 262 10.32 -2.54 12.52
CA LEU A 262 10.81 -1.28 13.07
C LEU A 262 11.96 -1.53 14.07
N ASN A 263 12.99 -0.68 14.04
CA ASN A 263 14.08 -0.69 15.02
C ASN A 263 13.58 -0.49 16.46
N SER A 264 12.51 0.33 16.63
CA SER A 264 11.86 0.61 17.91
C SER A 264 11.16 -0.60 18.51
N SER A 265 10.79 -1.61 17.71
CA SER A 265 10.08 -2.80 18.18
C SER A 265 10.81 -3.51 19.31
N LYS A 266 10.05 -3.85 20.35
CA LYS A 266 10.48 -4.72 21.46
C LYS A 266 10.14 -6.19 21.22
N LYS A 267 9.45 -6.50 20.12
CA LYS A 267 8.94 -7.82 19.75
C LYS A 267 9.52 -8.31 18.41
N LYS A 268 10.81 -7.98 18.16
CA LYS A 268 11.47 -8.27 16.88
C LYS A 268 11.38 -9.75 16.48
N ASP A 269 11.50 -10.68 17.43
CA ASP A 269 11.39 -12.11 17.15
C ASP A 269 9.99 -12.51 16.65
N GLN A 270 8.93 -11.93 17.22
CA GLN A 270 7.55 -12.18 16.78
C GLN A 270 7.29 -11.50 15.45
N ALA A 271 7.77 -10.26 15.24
CA ALA A 271 7.70 -9.53 14.00
C ALA A 271 8.43 -10.28 12.87
N GLN A 272 9.60 -10.84 13.16
CA GLN A 272 10.35 -11.66 12.22
C GLN A 272 9.55 -12.92 11.81
N LYS A 273 8.95 -13.62 12.78
CA LYS A 273 8.07 -14.77 12.50
C LYS A 273 6.89 -14.38 11.61
N PHE A 274 6.30 -13.21 11.84
CA PHE A 274 5.18 -12.72 11.01
C PHE A 274 5.63 -12.44 9.58
N LEU A 275 6.74 -11.73 9.36
CA LEU A 275 7.25 -11.49 8.01
C LEU A 275 7.70 -12.79 7.32
N THR A 276 8.34 -13.69 8.06
CA THR A 276 8.71 -15.02 7.55
C THR A 276 7.48 -15.82 7.11
N PHE A 277 6.39 -15.75 7.88
CA PHE A 277 5.13 -16.41 7.52
C PHE A 277 4.53 -15.82 6.23
N ILE A 278 4.33 -14.49 6.16
CA ILE A 278 3.67 -13.88 4.99
C ILE A 278 4.50 -14.00 3.71
N THR A 279 5.82 -14.20 3.80
CA THR A 279 6.69 -14.48 2.65
C THR A 279 6.90 -15.97 2.40
N SER A 280 6.42 -16.85 3.28
CA SER A 280 6.45 -18.29 3.08
C SER A 280 5.46 -18.76 2.01
N LYS A 281 5.59 -20.03 1.61
CA LYS A 281 4.61 -20.63 0.72
C LYS A 281 3.18 -20.51 1.24
N ALA A 282 2.94 -20.80 2.52
CA ALA A 282 1.62 -20.74 3.13
C ALA A 282 1.03 -19.30 3.11
N GLY A 283 1.83 -18.30 3.47
CA GLY A 283 1.41 -16.90 3.41
C GLY A 283 1.16 -16.40 1.99
N GLN A 284 1.92 -16.88 1.02
CA GLN A 284 1.78 -16.47 -0.38
C GLN A 284 0.67 -17.24 -1.12
N GLU A 285 0.30 -18.43 -0.67
CA GLU A 285 -0.89 -19.16 -1.16
C GLU A 285 -2.19 -18.40 -0.84
N VAL A 286 -2.19 -17.49 0.14
CA VAL A 286 -3.30 -16.55 0.39
C VAL A 286 -3.52 -15.65 -0.84
N LEU A 287 -2.44 -15.18 -1.47
CA LEU A 287 -2.53 -14.37 -2.70
C LEU A 287 -2.95 -15.22 -3.91
N GLU A 288 -2.36 -16.42 -4.06
CA GLU A 288 -2.69 -17.33 -5.16
C GLU A 288 -4.18 -17.68 -5.20
N ASN A 289 -4.74 -18.00 -4.02
CA ASN A 289 -6.11 -18.54 -3.90
C ASN A 289 -7.15 -17.52 -3.45
N GLY A 290 -6.72 -16.32 -3.01
CA GLY A 290 -7.57 -15.25 -2.48
C GLY A 290 -8.19 -14.38 -3.56
N THR A 291 -8.90 -13.36 -3.08
CA THR A 291 -9.64 -12.39 -3.92
C THR A 291 -8.95 -11.03 -4.04
N SER A 292 -7.72 -10.91 -3.52
CA SER A 292 -6.93 -9.67 -3.68
C SER A 292 -6.51 -9.44 -5.12
N PHE A 293 -6.29 -10.52 -5.89
CA PHE A 293 -5.72 -10.52 -7.23
C PHE A 293 -4.36 -9.81 -7.32
N GLU A 294 -3.64 -9.75 -6.23
CA GLU A 294 -2.23 -9.36 -6.25
C GLU A 294 -1.35 -10.58 -6.52
N TYR A 295 -0.14 -10.32 -7.00
CA TYR A 295 0.81 -11.40 -7.31
C TYR A 295 1.58 -11.86 -6.09
N PRO A 296 1.70 -13.17 -5.85
CA PRO A 296 2.72 -13.71 -4.96
C PRO A 296 4.12 -13.33 -5.46
N VAL A 297 5.02 -13.08 -4.50
CA VAL A 297 6.43 -12.75 -4.80
C VAL A 297 7.42 -13.80 -4.30
N ALA A 298 6.97 -14.75 -3.48
CA ALA A 298 7.83 -15.83 -3.03
C ALA A 298 8.12 -16.84 -4.15
N SER A 299 9.32 -17.40 -4.11
CA SER A 299 9.76 -18.41 -5.08
C SER A 299 8.85 -19.65 -5.05
N GLY A 300 8.39 -20.07 -6.22
CA GLY A 300 7.64 -21.33 -6.39
C GLY A 300 6.14 -21.25 -6.03
N VAL A 301 5.59 -20.06 -5.76
CA VAL A 301 4.15 -19.85 -5.61
C VAL A 301 3.62 -19.22 -6.90
N PRO A 302 2.69 -19.86 -7.63
CA PRO A 302 2.16 -19.30 -8.86
C PRO A 302 1.21 -18.13 -8.60
N ALA A 303 1.00 -17.30 -9.60
CA ALA A 303 -0.04 -16.28 -9.57
C ALA A 303 -1.44 -16.91 -9.54
N ASN A 304 -2.44 -16.15 -9.08
CA ASN A 304 -3.84 -16.52 -9.24
C ASN A 304 -4.12 -16.86 -10.70
N LYS A 305 -4.87 -17.92 -10.96
CA LYS A 305 -5.16 -18.47 -12.31
C LYS A 305 -5.80 -17.48 -13.27
N ALA A 306 -6.44 -16.43 -12.73
CA ALA A 306 -7.03 -15.36 -13.54
C ALA A 306 -5.98 -14.39 -14.09
N LEU A 307 -4.78 -14.34 -13.50
CA LEU A 307 -3.74 -13.39 -13.83
C LEU A 307 -2.79 -13.92 -14.91
N ILE A 308 -2.23 -13.00 -15.70
CA ILE A 308 -1.07 -13.31 -16.56
C ILE A 308 0.13 -13.55 -15.63
N PRO A 309 0.93 -14.63 -15.83
CA PRO A 309 2.12 -14.86 -15.03
C PRO A 309 3.10 -13.67 -15.03
N LEU A 310 3.73 -13.40 -13.88
CA LEU A 310 4.63 -12.23 -13.69
C LEU A 310 5.73 -12.15 -14.77
N GLU A 311 6.32 -13.28 -15.13
CA GLU A 311 7.37 -13.37 -16.14
C GLU A 311 6.91 -12.99 -17.56
N GLN A 312 5.59 -13.01 -17.82
CA GLN A 312 5.01 -12.60 -19.09
C GLN A 312 4.67 -11.11 -19.16
N LEU A 313 4.76 -10.38 -18.05
CA LEU A 313 4.50 -8.95 -18.00
C LEU A 313 5.60 -8.14 -18.69
N GLN A 314 6.83 -8.68 -18.80
CA GLN A 314 7.99 -7.99 -19.37
C GLN A 314 8.26 -6.65 -18.69
N ALA A 315 8.16 -6.65 -17.36
CA ALA A 315 8.35 -5.45 -16.53
C ALA A 315 9.78 -4.93 -16.62
N PRO A 316 9.96 -3.59 -16.58
CA PRO A 316 11.29 -2.99 -16.46
C PRO A 316 11.91 -3.30 -15.09
N ALA A 317 13.23 -3.35 -15.05
CA ALA A 317 13.96 -3.46 -13.79
C ALA A 317 13.91 -2.13 -13.04
N VAL A 318 13.26 -2.12 -11.89
CA VAL A 318 13.15 -0.97 -10.99
C VAL A 318 13.73 -1.35 -9.63
N ASN A 319 14.68 -0.55 -9.12
CA ASN A 319 15.17 -0.74 -7.76
C ASN A 319 14.17 -0.10 -6.77
N PRO A 320 13.51 -0.90 -5.92
CA PRO A 320 12.45 -0.37 -5.06
C PRO A 320 12.96 0.57 -3.96
N SER A 321 14.25 0.53 -3.59
CA SER A 321 14.85 1.47 -2.62
C SER A 321 15.15 2.85 -3.22
N ASP A 322 15.17 2.96 -4.54
CA ASP A 322 15.50 4.21 -5.23
C ASP A 322 14.22 4.98 -5.67
N LEU A 323 13.05 4.52 -5.27
CA LEU A 323 11.78 5.20 -5.56
C LEU A 323 11.63 6.43 -4.66
N ASP A 324 11.92 7.60 -5.20
CA ASP A 324 11.97 8.88 -4.47
C ASP A 324 10.58 9.54 -4.40
N SER A 325 9.85 9.27 -3.32
CA SER A 325 8.51 9.83 -3.09
C SER A 325 8.51 11.36 -2.94
N GLN A 326 9.58 11.95 -2.36
CA GLN A 326 9.66 13.39 -2.20
C GLN A 326 9.82 14.08 -3.57
N LYS A 327 10.73 13.56 -4.40
CA LYS A 327 10.94 14.10 -5.74
C LYS A 327 9.70 13.98 -6.62
N VAL A 328 8.96 12.88 -6.50
CA VAL A 328 7.67 12.70 -7.19
C VAL A 328 6.67 13.76 -6.73
N THR A 329 6.53 13.96 -5.42
CA THR A 329 5.63 14.99 -4.86
C THR A 329 5.99 16.38 -5.39
N ASP A 330 7.28 16.74 -5.44
CA ASP A 330 7.75 18.03 -5.95
C ASP A 330 7.40 18.21 -7.44
N LEU A 331 7.64 17.17 -8.27
CA LEU A 331 7.33 17.21 -9.70
C LEU A 331 5.83 17.31 -9.96
N MET A 332 5.02 16.52 -9.25
CA MET A 332 3.57 16.52 -9.42
C MET A 332 2.94 17.82 -8.91
N THR A 333 3.43 18.39 -7.80
CA THR A 333 3.02 19.72 -7.31
C THR A 333 3.37 20.81 -8.34
N LYS A 334 4.60 20.79 -8.90
CA LYS A 334 5.02 21.73 -9.94
C LYS A 334 4.17 21.61 -11.21
N ALA A 335 3.71 20.41 -11.54
CA ALA A 335 2.78 20.16 -12.65
C ALA A 335 1.33 20.57 -12.31
N GLY A 336 1.01 20.87 -11.06
CA GLY A 336 -0.34 21.22 -10.60
C GLY A 336 -1.30 20.01 -10.54
N LEU A 337 -0.76 18.82 -10.26
CA LEU A 337 -1.49 17.57 -10.11
C LEU A 337 -1.74 17.21 -8.64
N LEU A 338 -0.98 17.79 -7.73
CA LEU A 338 -1.16 17.75 -6.27
C LEU A 338 -1.43 19.13 -5.72
#